data_2e70bc2ba5da3855efec3ce7b24e9426
#
_entry.id   2e70bc2ba5da3855efec3ce7b24e9426
#
_cell.length_a   1.000
_cell.length_b   1.000
_cell.length_c   1.000
_cell.angle_alpha   90.00
_cell.angle_beta   90.00
_cell.angle_gamma   90.00
#
_symmetry.space_group_name_H-M   'P 1'
#
loop_
_entity.id
_entity.type
_entity.pdbx_description
1 polymer ?
#
loop_
_entity_poly.entity_id
_entity_poly.type
_entity_poly.pdbx_seq_one_letter_code
_entity_poly.pdbx_strand_id
1 'polypeptide(L)'
;YEQKRLELNALPQIDYEAVNNAKRAYIRLMFEQNGKKVLASADFKKFFKENEHWLLPYAAFSHLRDLYGTPDFSQWPEHQVYDSKKIATMCVPESTCYNDIAFYYYIQYQLHIQLLDAGNYARTKGIIFKGDIPIGISRNSVEAWIEPYYFNMNGQAGAPPDPFSAKGQNWGFPTYNWDVMEQDNYLWWQKRFRKMAEYFTAYRIDHILGFFRIWEIPLNAVNALLGRFNPALPYTVDEIRSYGFNFEPWHTGNIADTDNVLFVEDRLQLGKFHPRISAHSTDCY
;
A
#
# COMPACT_ATOMS: atom_id res chain seq x y z
N TYR A 1 -11.42 -19.57 24.08
CA TYR A 1 -11.42 -19.18 22.66
C TYR A 1 -12.72 -19.57 21.95
N GLU A 2 -13.18 -20.83 22.09
CA GLU A 2 -14.38 -21.35 21.44
C GLU A 2 -15.64 -20.55 21.78
N GLN A 3 -15.85 -20.25 23.05
CA GLN A 3 -16.98 -19.41 23.48
C GLN A 3 -16.92 -18.03 22.82
N LYS A 4 -15.74 -17.39 22.80
CA LYS A 4 -15.56 -16.08 22.14
C LYS A 4 -15.79 -16.16 20.64
N ARG A 5 -15.38 -17.24 19.99
CA ARG A 5 -15.67 -17.51 18.59
C ARG A 5 -17.18 -17.58 18.32
N LEU A 6 -17.93 -18.31 19.16
CA LEU A 6 -19.38 -18.42 19.03
C LEU A 6 -20.08 -17.06 19.23
N GLU A 7 -19.67 -16.29 20.24
CA GLU A 7 -20.18 -14.93 20.49
C GLU A 7 -19.97 -14.02 19.28
N LEU A 8 -18.76 -13.98 18.74
CA LEU A 8 -18.43 -13.10 17.61
C LEU A 8 -19.12 -13.54 16.30
N ASN A 9 -19.28 -14.85 16.09
CA ASN A 9 -19.98 -15.38 14.92
C ASN A 9 -21.50 -15.17 14.99
N ALA A 10 -22.08 -14.93 16.16
CA ALA A 10 -23.48 -14.64 16.33
C ALA A 10 -23.86 -13.17 16.07
N LEU A 11 -22.87 -12.30 15.89
CA LEU A 11 -23.11 -10.89 15.58
C LEU A 11 -23.73 -10.73 14.19
N PRO A 12 -24.69 -9.80 13.99
CA PRO A 12 -25.31 -9.55 12.68
C PRO A 12 -24.33 -8.97 11.64
N GLN A 13 -23.24 -8.37 12.10
CA GLN A 13 -22.15 -7.84 11.28
C GLN A 13 -20.81 -8.21 11.91
N ILE A 14 -19.78 -8.35 11.10
CA ILE A 14 -18.44 -8.67 11.59
C ILE A 14 -17.88 -7.48 12.37
N ASP A 15 -17.55 -7.71 13.64
CA ASP A 15 -16.69 -6.81 14.42
C ASP A 15 -15.22 -7.17 14.16
N TYR A 16 -14.62 -6.51 13.18
CA TYR A 16 -13.24 -6.78 12.76
C TYR A 16 -12.22 -6.56 13.89
N GLU A 17 -12.44 -5.56 14.71
CA GLU A 17 -11.55 -5.23 15.82
C GLU A 17 -11.61 -6.30 16.93
N ALA A 18 -12.81 -6.66 17.36
CA ALA A 18 -13.00 -7.71 18.37
C ALA A 18 -12.48 -9.07 17.88
N VAL A 19 -12.70 -9.40 16.60
CA VAL A 19 -12.17 -10.65 15.99
C VAL A 19 -10.65 -10.62 15.96
N ASN A 20 -10.04 -9.52 15.54
CA ASN A 20 -8.58 -9.39 15.50
C ASN A 20 -7.98 -9.51 16.90
N ASN A 21 -8.54 -8.83 17.89
CA ASN A 21 -8.08 -8.88 19.26
C ASN A 21 -8.17 -10.28 19.85
N ALA A 22 -9.28 -11.00 19.61
CA ALA A 22 -9.45 -12.38 20.05
C ALA A 22 -8.42 -13.34 19.40
N LYS A 23 -8.17 -13.18 18.09
CA LYS A 23 -7.15 -13.96 17.36
C LYS A 23 -5.75 -13.65 17.87
N ARG A 24 -5.41 -12.39 18.05
CA ARG A 24 -4.08 -11.98 18.57
C ARG A 24 -3.82 -12.55 19.95
N ALA A 25 -4.79 -12.48 20.86
CA ALA A 25 -4.69 -13.07 22.20
C ALA A 25 -4.44 -14.59 22.13
N TYR A 26 -5.16 -15.30 21.27
CA TYR A 26 -4.96 -16.73 21.07
C TYR A 26 -3.58 -17.06 20.49
N ILE A 27 -3.14 -16.33 19.47
CA ILE A 27 -1.81 -16.53 18.87
C ILE A 27 -0.70 -16.24 19.89
N ARG A 28 -0.91 -15.26 20.80
CA ARG A 28 0.05 -14.97 21.88
C ARG A 28 0.20 -16.18 22.82
N LEU A 29 -0.89 -16.81 23.22
CA LEU A 29 -0.84 -18.05 24.02
C LEU A 29 -0.09 -19.17 23.29
N MET A 30 -0.33 -19.34 21.99
CA MET A 30 0.38 -20.34 21.18
C MET A 30 1.89 -20.04 21.10
N PHE A 31 2.24 -18.78 20.99
CA PHE A 31 3.63 -18.33 20.98
C PHE A 31 4.31 -18.59 22.36
N GLU A 32 3.66 -18.29 23.46
CA GLU A 32 4.17 -18.55 24.81
C GLU A 32 4.46 -20.04 25.02
N GLN A 33 3.61 -20.92 24.51
CA GLN A 33 3.77 -22.36 24.62
C GLN A 33 4.83 -22.93 23.68
N ASN A 34 4.87 -22.49 22.42
CA ASN A 34 5.62 -23.15 21.35
C ASN A 34 6.66 -22.25 20.68
N GLY A 35 6.64 -20.94 20.93
CA GLY A 35 7.45 -19.95 20.20
C GLY A 35 8.93 -20.27 20.23
N LYS A 36 9.49 -20.55 21.40
CA LYS A 36 10.92 -20.90 21.55
C LYS A 36 11.32 -22.11 20.70
N LYS A 37 10.48 -23.14 20.66
CA LYS A 37 10.73 -24.35 19.85
C LYS A 37 10.67 -24.03 18.36
N VAL A 38 9.67 -23.27 17.94
CA VAL A 38 9.49 -22.88 16.54
C VAL A 38 10.65 -22.01 16.08
N LEU A 39 11.00 -20.96 16.82
CA LEU A 39 12.09 -20.05 16.47
C LEU A 39 13.48 -20.73 16.47
N ALA A 40 13.65 -21.83 17.20
CA ALA A 40 14.88 -22.62 17.21
C ALA A 40 14.95 -23.62 16.04
N SER A 41 13.85 -23.89 15.33
CA SER A 41 13.78 -24.88 14.25
C SER A 41 14.63 -24.48 13.04
N ALA A 42 15.11 -25.46 12.30
CA ALA A 42 15.90 -25.25 11.07
C ALA A 42 15.06 -24.52 10.01
N ASP A 43 13.78 -24.88 9.87
CA ASP A 43 12.87 -24.29 8.90
C ASP A 43 12.60 -22.82 9.18
N PHE A 44 12.38 -22.46 10.44
CA PHE A 44 12.25 -21.05 10.83
C PHE A 44 13.55 -20.27 10.54
N LYS A 45 14.71 -20.81 10.91
CA LYS A 45 16.00 -20.15 10.65
C LYS A 45 16.25 -19.90 9.17
N LYS A 46 15.86 -20.87 8.32
CA LYS A 46 15.92 -20.70 6.87
C LYS A 46 14.98 -19.58 6.42
N PHE A 47 13.71 -19.63 6.83
CA PHE A 47 12.72 -18.59 6.54
C PHE A 47 13.19 -17.21 6.98
N PHE A 48 13.72 -17.10 8.20
CA PHE A 48 14.22 -15.83 8.73
C PHE A 48 15.35 -15.28 7.89
N LYS A 49 16.36 -16.09 7.57
CA LYS A 49 17.51 -15.69 6.75
C LYS A 49 17.10 -15.19 5.36
N GLU A 50 16.13 -15.84 4.74
CA GLU A 50 15.62 -15.48 3.41
C GLU A 50 14.78 -14.20 3.42
N ASN A 51 14.18 -13.87 4.57
CA ASN A 51 13.22 -12.77 4.72
C ASN A 51 13.68 -11.66 5.68
N GLU A 52 14.86 -11.76 6.27
CA GLU A 52 15.37 -10.84 7.30
C GLU A 52 15.26 -9.37 6.90
N HIS A 53 15.53 -9.05 5.63
CA HIS A 53 15.55 -7.71 5.11
C HIS A 53 14.23 -6.94 5.25
N TRP A 54 13.10 -7.63 5.25
CA TRP A 54 11.78 -7.04 5.48
C TRP A 54 11.16 -7.45 6.82
N LEU A 55 11.43 -8.66 7.28
CA LEU A 55 10.82 -9.23 8.47
C LEU A 55 11.28 -8.53 9.75
N LEU A 56 12.57 -8.20 9.82
CA LEU A 56 13.15 -7.50 10.97
C LEU A 56 12.53 -6.11 11.16
N PRO A 57 12.57 -5.20 10.18
CA PRO A 57 11.93 -3.88 10.35
C PRO A 57 10.41 -3.97 10.52
N TYR A 58 9.73 -4.94 9.88
CA TYR A 58 8.30 -5.17 10.07
C TYR A 58 7.96 -5.53 11.52
N ALA A 59 8.70 -6.44 12.11
CA ALA A 59 8.47 -6.88 13.49
C ALA A 59 8.76 -5.76 14.50
N ALA A 60 9.84 -5.00 14.28
CA ALA A 60 10.17 -3.84 15.09
C ALA A 60 9.09 -2.74 14.98
N PHE A 61 8.65 -2.41 13.76
CA PHE A 61 7.55 -1.46 13.54
C PHE A 61 6.28 -1.91 14.27
N SER A 62 5.94 -3.20 14.16
CA SER A 62 4.75 -3.75 14.79
C SER A 62 4.81 -3.71 16.32
N HIS A 63 5.99 -3.94 16.89
CA HIS A 63 6.24 -3.77 18.31
C HIS A 63 6.09 -2.30 18.75
N LEU A 64 6.73 -1.37 18.03
CA LEU A 64 6.67 0.06 18.33
C LEU A 64 5.25 0.62 18.20
N ARG A 65 4.52 0.21 17.16
CA ARG A 65 3.09 0.54 17.00
C ARG A 65 2.28 0.12 18.22
N ASP A 66 2.47 -1.11 18.71
CA ASP A 66 1.74 -1.61 19.87
C ASP A 66 2.18 -0.91 21.17
N LEU A 67 3.47 -0.63 21.30
CA LEU A 67 4.05 0.08 22.43
C LEU A 67 3.48 1.52 22.57
N TYR A 68 3.41 2.21 21.44
CA TYR A 68 2.93 3.61 21.40
C TYR A 68 1.43 3.73 21.11
N GLY A 69 0.73 2.63 20.84
CA GLY A 69 -0.71 2.59 20.63
C GLY A 69 -1.17 3.23 19.30
N THR A 70 -0.28 3.52 18.39
CA THR A 70 -0.58 4.13 17.09
C THR A 70 0.36 3.66 15.99
N PRO A 71 -0.13 3.39 14.76
CA PRO A 71 0.72 3.12 13.60
C PRO A 71 1.34 4.40 13.01
N ASP A 72 0.88 5.57 13.42
CA ASP A 72 1.42 6.86 12.96
C ASP A 72 2.77 7.13 13.63
N PHE A 73 3.81 6.69 12.95
CA PHE A 73 5.19 6.80 13.45
C PHE A 73 5.65 8.26 13.62
N SER A 74 5.01 9.22 12.97
CA SER A 74 5.31 10.65 13.19
C SER A 74 4.94 11.14 14.59
N GLN A 75 4.05 10.43 15.27
CA GLN A 75 3.61 10.72 16.65
C GLN A 75 4.40 9.94 17.72
N TRP A 76 5.29 9.05 17.32
CA TRP A 76 6.07 8.27 18.28
C TRP A 76 7.07 9.16 19.03
N PRO A 77 7.27 8.96 20.33
CA PRO A 77 8.26 9.73 21.10
C PRO A 77 9.69 9.53 20.59
N GLU A 78 9.99 8.30 20.15
CA GLU A 78 11.26 7.88 19.56
C GLU A 78 11.01 7.06 18.29
N HIS A 79 12.02 6.90 17.46
CA HIS A 79 11.94 6.10 16.21
C HIS A 79 11.00 6.64 15.14
N GLN A 80 10.68 7.95 15.15
CA GLN A 80 9.91 8.59 14.07
C GLN A 80 10.59 8.44 12.72
N VAL A 81 11.92 8.45 12.71
CA VAL A 81 12.74 8.18 11.54
C VAL A 81 13.41 6.81 11.71
N TYR A 82 13.32 5.98 10.68
CA TYR A 82 13.93 4.67 10.67
C TYR A 82 15.47 4.77 10.73
N ASP A 83 16.07 4.07 11.68
CA ASP A 83 17.50 3.89 11.80
C ASP A 83 17.80 2.39 11.91
N SER A 84 18.33 1.82 10.84
CA SER A 84 18.58 0.38 10.75
C SER A 84 19.49 -0.15 11.87
N LYS A 85 20.46 0.65 12.34
CA LYS A 85 21.38 0.25 13.41
C LYS A 85 20.67 0.20 14.76
N LYS A 86 19.88 1.23 15.08
CA LYS A 86 19.09 1.25 16.32
C LYS A 86 18.05 0.12 16.33
N ILE A 87 17.37 -0.09 15.21
CA ILE A 87 16.38 -1.16 15.10
C ILE A 87 17.03 -2.54 15.22
N ALA A 88 18.20 -2.75 14.61
CA ALA A 88 18.94 -4.00 14.76
C ALA A 88 19.27 -4.32 16.24
N THR A 89 19.62 -3.32 17.05
CA THR A 89 19.90 -3.54 18.48
C THR A 89 18.66 -3.94 19.29
N MET A 90 17.48 -3.58 18.85
CA MET A 90 16.21 -4.02 19.48
C MET A 90 15.88 -5.47 19.14
N CYS A 91 16.33 -5.95 17.99
CA CYS A 91 15.95 -7.25 17.42
C CYS A 91 16.89 -8.40 17.81
N VAL A 92 17.87 -8.15 18.66
CA VAL A 92 18.75 -9.22 19.17
C VAL A 92 18.18 -9.89 20.43
N PRO A 93 18.47 -11.18 20.66
CA PRO A 93 17.93 -11.94 21.79
C PRO A 93 18.16 -11.33 23.18
N GLU A 94 19.22 -10.55 23.31
CA GLU A 94 19.61 -9.87 24.55
C GLU A 94 18.77 -8.63 24.87
N SER A 95 18.01 -8.14 23.90
CA SER A 95 17.15 -6.96 24.07
C SER A 95 15.92 -7.30 24.94
N THR A 96 15.55 -6.35 25.80
CA THR A 96 14.37 -6.47 26.67
C THR A 96 13.06 -6.58 25.90
N CYS A 97 12.97 -6.01 24.68
CA CYS A 97 11.81 -6.06 23.80
C CYS A 97 11.84 -7.23 22.80
N TYR A 98 12.91 -8.06 22.81
CA TYR A 98 13.06 -9.12 21.83
C TYR A 98 11.87 -10.09 21.79
N ASN A 99 11.34 -10.46 22.95
CA ASN A 99 10.21 -11.43 23.00
C ASN A 99 8.95 -10.89 22.29
N ASP A 100 8.70 -9.60 22.37
CA ASP A 100 7.57 -8.97 21.69
C ASP A 100 7.82 -8.84 20.19
N ILE A 101 9.03 -8.54 19.79
CA ILE A 101 9.46 -8.53 18.38
C ILE A 101 9.40 -9.94 17.79
N ALA A 102 9.93 -10.93 18.50
CA ALA A 102 9.94 -12.34 18.09
C ALA A 102 8.54 -12.94 17.92
N PHE A 103 7.55 -12.41 18.63
CA PHE A 103 6.15 -12.75 18.43
C PHE A 103 5.68 -12.44 16.99
N TYR A 104 6.13 -11.33 16.41
CA TYR A 104 5.82 -10.97 15.02
C TYR A 104 6.58 -11.84 14.02
N TYR A 105 7.81 -12.28 14.33
CA TYR A 105 8.50 -13.29 13.54
C TYR A 105 7.71 -14.61 13.49
N TYR A 106 7.23 -15.03 14.64
CA TYR A 106 6.41 -16.24 14.78
C TYR A 106 5.12 -16.12 13.95
N ILE A 107 4.40 -15.01 14.05
CA ILE A 107 3.17 -14.78 13.28
C ILE A 107 3.45 -14.89 11.78
N GLN A 108 4.45 -14.16 11.28
CA GLN A 108 4.76 -14.15 9.85
C GLN A 108 5.20 -15.52 9.34
N TYR A 109 5.94 -16.26 10.14
CA TYR A 109 6.30 -17.63 9.79
C TYR A 109 5.08 -18.55 9.73
N GLN A 110 4.17 -18.48 10.71
CA GLN A 110 2.95 -19.28 10.70
C GLN A 110 2.05 -18.95 9.50
N LEU A 111 1.94 -17.67 9.14
CA LEU A 111 1.21 -17.25 7.96
C LEU A 111 1.88 -17.76 6.67
N HIS A 112 3.20 -17.69 6.60
CA HIS A 112 3.98 -18.19 5.46
C HIS A 112 3.71 -19.68 5.21
N ILE A 113 3.89 -20.53 6.20
CA ILE A 113 3.72 -21.99 6.03
C ILE A 113 2.28 -22.35 5.66
N GLN A 114 1.28 -21.73 6.30
CA GLN A 114 -0.13 -22.01 6.02
C GLN A 114 -0.55 -21.55 4.62
N LEU A 115 -0.10 -20.38 4.17
CA LEU A 115 -0.42 -19.88 2.85
C LEU A 115 0.30 -20.69 1.76
N LEU A 116 1.55 -21.11 2.03
CA LEU A 116 2.31 -21.98 1.14
C LEU A 116 1.65 -23.35 0.97
N ASP A 117 1.19 -23.95 2.06
CA ASP A 117 0.45 -25.21 2.05
C ASP A 117 -0.85 -25.11 1.26
N ALA A 118 -1.62 -24.03 1.49
CA ALA A 118 -2.86 -23.78 0.76
C ALA A 118 -2.60 -23.60 -0.75
N GLY A 119 -1.56 -22.82 -1.12
CA GLY A 119 -1.16 -22.61 -2.51
C GLY A 119 -0.69 -23.91 -3.18
N ASN A 120 0.10 -24.72 -2.49
CA ASN A 120 0.56 -26.02 -2.99
C ASN A 120 -0.61 -26.98 -3.15
N TYR A 121 -1.51 -27.05 -2.19
CA TYR A 121 -2.72 -27.86 -2.30
C TYR A 121 -3.57 -27.46 -3.51
N ALA A 122 -3.81 -26.17 -3.72
CA ALA A 122 -4.53 -25.66 -4.89
C ALA A 122 -3.87 -26.13 -6.20
N ARG A 123 -2.53 -26.03 -6.30
CA ARG A 123 -1.77 -26.50 -7.48
C ARG A 123 -1.98 -28.00 -7.74
N THR A 124 -1.97 -28.84 -6.70
CA THR A 124 -2.20 -30.29 -6.85
C THR A 124 -3.60 -30.62 -7.35
N LYS A 125 -4.56 -29.70 -7.17
CA LYS A 125 -5.95 -29.84 -7.66
C LYS A 125 -6.19 -29.15 -9.00
N GLY A 126 -5.16 -28.62 -9.65
CA GLY A 126 -5.29 -27.87 -10.90
C GLY A 126 -6.03 -26.52 -10.73
N ILE A 127 -6.12 -26.00 -9.51
CA ILE A 127 -6.77 -24.73 -9.20
C ILE A 127 -5.76 -23.61 -9.34
N ILE A 128 -6.12 -22.58 -10.11
CA ILE A 128 -5.36 -21.33 -10.19
C ILE A 128 -5.70 -20.48 -8.97
N PHE A 129 -4.72 -20.33 -8.09
CA PHE A 129 -4.86 -19.48 -6.92
C PHE A 129 -4.37 -18.07 -7.27
N LYS A 130 -5.30 -17.12 -7.37
CA LYS A 130 -5.03 -15.75 -7.79
C LYS A 130 -4.91 -14.83 -6.58
N GLY A 131 -3.73 -14.19 -6.43
CA GLY A 131 -3.51 -13.11 -5.48
C GLY A 131 -3.96 -11.76 -6.03
N ASP A 132 -4.09 -10.79 -5.15
CA ASP A 132 -4.43 -9.40 -5.47
C ASP A 132 -3.31 -8.48 -5.00
N ILE A 133 -2.84 -7.59 -5.88
CA ILE A 133 -1.79 -6.61 -5.57
C ILE A 133 -2.44 -5.24 -5.49
N PRO A 134 -2.58 -4.66 -4.29
CA PRO A 134 -3.15 -3.34 -4.13
C PRO A 134 -2.26 -2.25 -4.74
N ILE A 135 -2.89 -1.18 -5.24
CA ILE A 135 -2.18 -0.06 -5.89
C ILE A 135 -1.32 0.73 -4.90
N GLY A 136 -1.67 0.80 -3.63
CA GLY A 136 -1.02 1.67 -2.67
C GLY A 136 -0.55 0.99 -1.40
N ILE A 137 0.08 1.76 -0.55
CA ILE A 137 0.45 1.40 0.81
C ILE A 137 -0.25 2.32 1.80
N SER A 138 -0.40 1.88 3.05
CA SER A 138 -0.81 2.80 4.10
C SER A 138 0.29 3.84 4.35
N ARG A 139 -0.10 5.11 4.53
CA ARG A 139 0.82 6.19 4.92
C ARG A 139 1.54 5.87 6.24
N ASN A 140 0.87 5.15 7.13
CA ASN A 140 1.36 4.71 8.43
C ASN A 140 1.74 3.22 8.38
N SER A 141 2.53 2.84 7.38
CA SER A 141 3.04 1.48 7.19
C SER A 141 4.54 1.41 7.39
N VAL A 142 5.02 0.19 7.54
CA VAL A 142 6.46 -0.07 7.63
C VAL A 142 7.20 0.37 6.36
N GLU A 143 6.60 0.22 5.19
CA GLU A 143 7.19 0.66 3.92
C GLU A 143 7.41 2.17 3.90
N ALA A 144 6.39 2.94 4.32
CA ALA A 144 6.52 4.40 4.41
C ALA A 144 7.54 4.84 5.46
N TRP A 145 7.76 4.02 6.50
CA TRP A 145 8.74 4.30 7.55
C TRP A 145 10.17 4.00 7.13
N ILE A 146 10.41 2.87 6.43
CA ILE A 146 11.78 2.44 6.06
C ILE A 146 12.26 3.05 4.73
N GLU A 147 11.37 3.24 3.77
CA GLU A 147 11.69 3.66 2.40
C GLU A 147 10.76 4.80 1.91
N PRO A 148 10.62 5.91 2.71
CA PRO A 148 9.68 7.00 2.39
C PRO A 148 9.98 7.68 1.05
N TYR A 149 11.21 7.59 0.56
CA TYR A 149 11.65 8.18 -0.71
C TYR A 149 10.98 7.58 -1.95
N TYR A 150 10.43 6.36 -1.86
CA TYR A 150 9.65 5.75 -2.93
C TYR A 150 8.24 6.31 -3.04
N PHE A 151 7.81 7.16 -2.12
CA PHE A 151 6.43 7.62 -2.03
C PHE A 151 6.35 9.14 -1.93
N ASN A 152 5.35 9.72 -2.61
CA ASN A 152 5.02 11.12 -2.48
C ASN A 152 4.17 11.33 -1.22
N MET A 153 4.83 11.52 -0.09
CA MET A 153 4.16 11.62 1.22
C MET A 153 3.33 12.88 1.41
N ASN A 154 3.44 13.87 0.52
CA ASN A 154 2.68 15.12 0.50
C ASN A 154 1.43 15.06 -0.40
N GLY A 155 1.24 13.96 -1.12
CA GLY A 155 0.08 13.70 -1.98
C GLY A 155 -0.76 12.51 -1.49
N GLN A 156 -1.97 12.40 -2.01
CA GLN A 156 -2.89 11.30 -1.76
C GLN A 156 -3.42 10.77 -3.08
N ALA A 157 -3.44 9.47 -3.25
CA ALA A 157 -4.05 8.84 -4.41
C ALA A 157 -5.59 8.87 -4.32
N GLY A 158 -6.22 8.91 -5.47
CA GLY A 158 -7.67 8.86 -5.56
C GLY A 158 -8.17 8.74 -7.00
N ALA A 159 -9.42 9.09 -7.21
CA ALA A 159 -10.05 9.17 -8.52
C ALA A 159 -10.73 10.54 -8.69
N PRO A 160 -10.71 11.09 -9.93
CA PRO A 160 -11.40 12.34 -10.20
C PRO A 160 -12.92 12.21 -10.06
N PRO A 161 -13.65 13.34 -10.00
CA PRO A 161 -15.10 13.33 -10.09
C PRO A 161 -15.61 12.59 -11.31
N ASP A 162 -16.66 11.81 -11.12
CA ASP A 162 -17.36 11.06 -12.14
C ASP A 162 -18.89 11.04 -11.87
N PRO A 163 -19.71 10.46 -12.75
CA PRO A 163 -21.17 10.38 -12.54
C PRO A 163 -21.58 9.60 -11.27
N PHE A 164 -20.74 8.74 -10.74
CA PHE A 164 -21.01 7.94 -9.53
C PHE A 164 -20.51 8.63 -8.26
N SER A 165 -19.49 9.50 -8.38
CA SER A 165 -18.91 10.25 -7.28
C SER A 165 -18.63 11.70 -7.68
N ALA A 166 -19.60 12.58 -7.45
CA ALA A 166 -19.49 14.00 -7.84
C ALA A 166 -18.32 14.76 -7.18
N LYS A 167 -17.77 14.26 -6.09
CA LYS A 167 -16.60 14.83 -5.40
C LYS A 167 -15.30 14.06 -5.67
N GLY A 168 -15.37 13.04 -6.56
CA GLY A 168 -14.31 12.08 -6.73
C GLY A 168 -14.07 11.21 -5.50
N GLN A 169 -13.01 10.44 -5.51
CA GLN A 169 -12.65 9.55 -4.40
C GLN A 169 -11.27 9.92 -3.87
N ASN A 170 -11.15 10.09 -2.57
CA ASN A 170 -9.86 10.22 -1.89
C ASN A 170 -9.57 8.91 -1.15
N TRP A 171 -8.55 8.18 -1.59
CA TRP A 171 -8.16 6.89 -1.00
C TRP A 171 -7.16 7.04 0.15
N GLY A 172 -6.56 8.21 0.33
CA GLY A 172 -5.76 8.57 1.50
C GLY A 172 -4.32 8.02 1.53
N PHE A 173 -3.95 7.10 0.66
CA PHE A 173 -2.59 6.57 0.61
C PHE A 173 -1.67 7.41 -0.30
N PRO A 174 -0.33 7.44 -0.06
CA PRO A 174 0.60 8.22 -0.86
C PRO A 174 0.73 7.64 -2.28
N THR A 175 1.04 8.50 -3.25
CA THR A 175 1.36 8.08 -4.61
C THR A 175 2.82 7.63 -4.70
N TYR A 176 3.19 6.94 -5.79
CA TYR A 176 4.56 6.48 -6.01
C TYR A 176 5.44 7.57 -6.61
N ASN A 177 6.68 7.64 -6.13
CA ASN A 177 7.75 8.43 -6.73
C ASN A 177 8.46 7.58 -7.79
N TRP A 178 7.88 7.55 -8.98
CA TRP A 178 8.36 6.71 -10.08
C TRP A 178 9.78 7.06 -10.53
N ASP A 179 10.17 8.34 -10.46
CA ASP A 179 11.51 8.80 -10.85
C ASP A 179 12.60 8.20 -9.94
N VAL A 180 12.30 8.06 -8.66
CA VAL A 180 13.22 7.39 -7.71
C VAL A 180 13.20 5.88 -7.91
N MET A 181 12.04 5.28 -8.11
CA MET A 181 11.93 3.84 -8.35
C MET A 181 12.61 3.38 -9.64
N GLU A 182 12.64 4.22 -10.67
CA GLU A 182 13.35 3.94 -11.93
C GLU A 182 14.85 3.80 -11.71
N GLN A 183 15.45 4.60 -10.83
CA GLN A 183 16.89 4.61 -10.58
C GLN A 183 17.45 3.27 -10.08
N ASP A 184 16.61 2.47 -9.42
CA ASP A 184 16.96 1.13 -8.95
C ASP A 184 16.24 0.01 -9.72
N ASN A 185 15.72 0.32 -10.92
CA ASN A 185 14.94 -0.59 -11.77
C ASN A 185 13.69 -1.14 -11.07
N TYR A 186 13.00 -0.30 -10.31
CA TYR A 186 11.75 -0.68 -9.61
C TYR A 186 11.93 -1.82 -8.61
N LEU A 187 13.03 -1.84 -7.89
CA LEU A 187 13.42 -2.93 -6.98
C LEU A 187 12.33 -3.24 -5.94
N TRP A 188 11.64 -2.22 -5.43
CA TRP A 188 10.54 -2.39 -4.48
C TRP A 188 9.41 -3.25 -5.09
N TRP A 189 9.00 -2.96 -6.33
CA TRP A 189 8.00 -3.73 -7.06
C TRP A 189 8.48 -5.13 -7.39
N GLN A 190 9.74 -5.30 -7.80
CA GLN A 190 10.31 -6.61 -8.07
C GLN A 190 10.26 -7.52 -6.85
N LYS A 191 10.63 -7.01 -5.66
CA LYS A 191 10.56 -7.75 -4.39
C LYS A 191 9.13 -8.20 -4.09
N ARG A 192 8.17 -7.30 -4.29
CA ARG A 192 6.75 -7.55 -4.05
C ARG A 192 6.19 -8.62 -4.97
N PHE A 193 6.46 -8.56 -6.28
CA PHE A 193 6.04 -9.58 -7.23
C PHE A 193 6.69 -10.94 -6.96
N ARG A 194 7.98 -10.98 -6.64
CA ARG A 194 8.67 -12.21 -6.26
C ARG A 194 8.02 -12.86 -5.04
N LYS A 195 7.68 -12.05 -4.02
CA LYS A 195 7.03 -12.56 -2.82
C LYS A 195 5.63 -13.12 -3.11
N MET A 196 4.85 -12.45 -3.94
CA MET A 196 3.54 -12.94 -4.38
C MET A 196 3.64 -14.27 -5.14
N ALA A 197 4.67 -14.45 -5.98
CA ALA A 197 4.87 -15.66 -6.77
C ALA A 197 5.19 -16.91 -5.93
N GLU A 198 5.61 -16.76 -4.67
CA GLU A 198 5.78 -17.90 -3.75
C GLU A 198 4.45 -18.59 -3.45
N TYR A 199 3.35 -17.83 -3.35
CA TYR A 199 2.05 -18.32 -2.90
C TYR A 199 1.04 -18.48 -4.02
N PHE A 200 1.04 -17.60 -5.00
CA PHE A 200 0.00 -17.48 -6.01
C PHE A 200 0.51 -17.93 -7.39
N THR A 201 -0.40 -18.52 -8.16
CA THR A 201 -0.12 -18.94 -9.54
C THR A 201 -0.38 -17.82 -10.54
N ALA A 202 -1.28 -16.91 -10.19
CA ALA A 202 -1.62 -15.70 -10.94
C ALA A 202 -1.92 -14.56 -9.95
N TYR A 203 -1.91 -13.32 -10.44
CA TYR A 203 -2.34 -12.17 -9.63
C TYR A 203 -3.04 -11.11 -10.48
N ARG A 204 -3.92 -10.38 -9.84
CA ARG A 204 -4.55 -9.18 -10.35
C ARG A 204 -3.74 -7.97 -9.86
N ILE A 205 -3.43 -7.07 -10.78
CA ILE A 205 -2.91 -5.75 -10.44
C ILE A 205 -4.12 -4.82 -10.33
N ASP A 206 -4.34 -4.29 -9.13
CA ASP A 206 -5.41 -3.34 -8.90
C ASP A 206 -5.06 -1.98 -9.49
N HIS A 207 -6.05 -1.32 -10.10
CA HIS A 207 -5.92 0.02 -10.67
C HIS A 207 -4.70 0.21 -11.59
N ILE A 208 -4.55 -0.63 -12.59
CA ILE A 208 -3.39 -0.62 -13.53
C ILE A 208 -3.11 0.76 -14.14
N LEU A 209 -4.14 1.59 -14.36
CA LEU A 209 -3.97 2.94 -14.87
C LEU A 209 -3.13 3.83 -13.95
N GLY A 210 -3.16 3.58 -12.64
CA GLY A 210 -2.36 4.30 -11.65
C GLY A 210 -0.85 4.08 -11.79
N PHE A 211 -0.41 3.06 -12.56
CA PHE A 211 0.99 2.85 -12.91
C PHE A 211 1.47 3.78 -14.04
N PHE A 212 0.55 4.34 -14.79
CA PHE A 212 0.84 5.30 -15.86
C PHE A 212 0.51 6.72 -15.45
N ARG A 213 -0.64 6.91 -14.82
CA ARG A 213 -1.15 8.17 -14.30
C ARG A 213 -2.09 7.92 -13.15
N ILE A 214 -1.91 8.64 -12.06
CA ILE A 214 -2.81 8.57 -10.92
C ILE A 214 -3.41 9.93 -10.63
N TRP A 215 -4.65 9.97 -10.15
CA TRP A 215 -5.24 11.18 -9.61
C TRP A 215 -4.63 11.46 -8.25
N GLU A 216 -3.84 12.52 -8.17
CA GLU A 216 -3.14 12.92 -6.95
C GLU A 216 -3.83 14.14 -6.34
N ILE A 217 -4.16 14.01 -5.06
CA ILE A 217 -4.91 14.98 -4.28
C ILE A 217 -3.95 15.58 -3.24
N PRO A 218 -3.95 16.91 -3.02
CA PRO A 218 -3.16 17.53 -1.95
C PRO A 218 -3.49 16.94 -0.59
N LEU A 219 -2.48 16.77 0.28
CA LEU A 219 -2.65 16.11 1.59
C LEU A 219 -3.70 16.77 2.49
N ASN A 220 -3.87 18.08 2.37
CA ASN A 220 -4.84 18.87 3.15
C ASN A 220 -6.27 18.85 2.57
N ALA A 221 -6.47 18.26 1.39
CA ALA A 221 -7.78 18.17 0.77
C ALA A 221 -8.54 16.91 1.22
N VAL A 222 -9.79 17.11 1.65
CA VAL A 222 -10.65 16.02 2.13
C VAL A 222 -11.28 15.25 0.97
N ASN A 223 -11.66 15.95 -0.10
CA ASN A 223 -12.25 15.34 -1.29
C ASN A 223 -11.33 15.51 -2.51
N ALA A 224 -11.67 14.84 -3.61
CA ALA A 224 -10.82 14.76 -4.78
C ALA A 224 -10.94 15.93 -5.77
N LEU A 225 -11.76 16.94 -5.49
CA LEU A 225 -11.99 18.07 -6.41
C LEU A 225 -10.71 18.86 -6.73
N LEU A 226 -9.77 18.95 -5.78
CA LEU A 226 -8.51 19.66 -5.93
C LEU A 226 -7.37 18.77 -6.45
N GLY A 227 -7.69 17.55 -6.86
CA GLY A 227 -6.71 16.64 -7.42
C GLY A 227 -6.29 16.99 -8.83
N ARG A 228 -5.20 16.37 -9.27
CA ARG A 228 -4.67 16.43 -10.63
C ARG A 228 -4.06 15.08 -11.01
N PHE A 229 -3.92 14.83 -12.31
CA PHE A 229 -3.16 13.67 -12.74
C PHE A 229 -1.66 13.85 -12.48
N ASN A 230 -1.03 12.80 -11.96
CA ASN A 230 0.41 12.72 -11.80
C ASN A 230 0.92 11.41 -12.49
N PRO A 231 1.83 11.48 -13.50
CA PRO A 231 2.29 12.72 -14.15
C PRO A 231 1.17 13.44 -14.90
N ALA A 232 1.23 14.76 -14.89
CA ALA A 232 0.37 15.58 -15.73
C ALA A 232 0.84 15.50 -17.19
N LEU A 233 -0.11 15.58 -18.14
CA LEU A 233 0.17 15.79 -19.55
C LEU A 233 -0.29 17.20 -19.88
N PRO A 234 0.59 18.20 -19.79
CA PRO A 234 0.21 19.56 -20.09
C PRO A 234 -0.02 19.73 -21.60
N TYR A 235 -1.01 20.53 -21.94
CA TYR A 235 -1.22 21.03 -23.30
C TYR A 235 -0.97 22.52 -23.30
N THR A 236 -0.27 23.01 -24.32
CA THR A 236 -0.18 24.43 -24.55
C THR A 236 -1.51 24.96 -25.07
N VAL A 237 -1.75 26.28 -24.91
CA VAL A 237 -2.95 26.93 -25.44
C VAL A 237 -3.07 26.72 -26.92
N ASP A 238 -1.95 26.77 -27.66
CA ASP A 238 -1.92 26.61 -29.10
C ASP A 238 -2.26 25.16 -29.52
N GLU A 239 -1.81 24.16 -28.78
CA GLU A 239 -2.23 22.77 -29.01
C GLU A 239 -3.73 22.60 -28.80
N ILE A 240 -4.30 23.17 -27.73
CA ILE A 240 -5.73 23.12 -27.47
C ILE A 240 -6.52 23.80 -28.58
N ARG A 241 -6.07 24.98 -29.04
CA ARG A 241 -6.68 25.70 -30.17
C ARG A 241 -6.58 24.91 -31.48
N SER A 242 -5.45 24.21 -31.70
CA SER A 242 -5.26 23.39 -32.92
C SER A 242 -6.27 22.23 -33.00
N TYR A 243 -6.81 21.76 -31.86
CA TYR A 243 -7.89 20.79 -31.79
C TYR A 243 -9.30 21.39 -31.97
N GLY A 244 -9.38 22.68 -32.31
CA GLY A 244 -10.66 23.38 -32.52
C GLY A 244 -11.33 23.90 -31.26
N PHE A 245 -10.64 23.87 -30.15
CA PHE A 245 -11.18 24.36 -28.85
C PHE A 245 -10.81 25.85 -28.72
N ASN A 246 -11.82 26.74 -28.88
CA ASN A 246 -11.61 28.17 -28.72
C ASN A 246 -11.59 28.54 -27.23
N PHE A 247 -10.41 28.48 -26.65
CA PHE A 247 -10.17 28.60 -25.23
C PHE A 247 -9.39 29.86 -24.90
N GLU A 248 -9.85 30.59 -23.90
CA GLU A 248 -9.20 31.79 -23.39
C GLU A 248 -8.75 31.53 -21.92
N PRO A 249 -7.46 31.69 -21.59
CA PRO A 249 -6.89 31.31 -20.29
C PRO A 249 -7.57 31.95 -19.08
N TRP A 250 -8.12 33.14 -19.21
CA TRP A 250 -8.80 33.85 -18.11
C TRP A 250 -10.19 33.30 -17.74
N HIS A 251 -10.75 32.42 -18.55
CA HIS A 251 -12.04 31.77 -18.21
C HIS A 251 -11.93 30.73 -17.12
N THR A 252 -10.74 30.31 -16.72
CA THR A 252 -10.52 29.22 -15.75
C THR A 252 -10.15 29.70 -14.33
N GLY A 253 -10.18 31.01 -14.09
CA GLY A 253 -10.23 31.59 -12.74
C GLY A 253 -9.16 31.22 -11.72
N ASN A 254 -8.03 30.62 -12.06
CA ASN A 254 -6.83 30.47 -11.25
C ASN A 254 -5.80 29.58 -11.97
N ILE A 255 -5.23 30.13 -13.02
CA ILE A 255 -4.01 29.53 -13.57
C ILE A 255 -2.87 30.17 -12.79
N ALA A 256 -2.17 29.37 -12.01
CA ALA A 256 -0.91 29.80 -11.45
C ALA A 256 0.00 30.24 -12.60
N ASP A 257 0.59 31.38 -12.44
CA ASP A 257 1.36 32.17 -13.36
C ASP A 257 2.67 31.43 -13.73
N THR A 258 2.58 30.35 -14.47
CA THR A 258 3.74 29.61 -14.96
C THR A 258 3.51 29.17 -16.40
N ASP A 259 4.03 29.94 -17.29
CA ASP A 259 4.46 29.56 -18.65
C ASP A 259 3.43 28.90 -19.58
N ASN A 260 2.23 29.47 -19.73
CA ASN A 260 1.26 29.07 -20.77
C ASN A 260 0.86 27.59 -20.77
N VAL A 261 0.94 26.90 -19.63
CA VAL A 261 0.57 25.50 -19.48
C VAL A 261 -0.80 25.38 -18.85
N LEU A 262 -1.70 24.69 -19.52
CA LEU A 262 -3.06 24.45 -19.06
C LEU A 262 -3.25 23.00 -18.61
N PHE A 263 -3.74 22.82 -17.40
CA PHE A 263 -4.24 21.53 -16.95
C PHE A 263 -5.75 21.49 -17.19
N VAL A 264 -6.18 20.74 -18.21
CA VAL A 264 -7.61 20.62 -18.52
C VAL A 264 -8.16 19.40 -17.80
N GLU A 265 -9.08 19.62 -16.87
CA GLU A 265 -9.68 18.60 -16.03
C GLU A 265 -10.94 17.98 -16.63
N ASP A 266 -11.54 18.59 -17.66
CA ASP A 266 -12.78 18.09 -18.26
C ASP A 266 -12.52 16.99 -19.31
N ARG A 267 -12.51 15.75 -18.84
CA ARG A 267 -12.28 14.55 -19.66
C ARG A 267 -13.31 14.35 -20.78
N LEU A 268 -14.55 14.70 -20.54
CA LEU A 268 -15.65 14.38 -21.44
C LEU A 268 -15.61 15.21 -22.72
N GLN A 269 -15.13 16.43 -22.64
CA GLN A 269 -15.03 17.29 -23.81
C GLN A 269 -13.77 17.01 -24.63
N LEU A 270 -12.61 16.80 -23.97
CA LEU A 270 -11.35 16.51 -24.65
C LEU A 270 -11.32 15.12 -25.32
N GLY A 271 -11.96 14.12 -24.74
CA GLY A 271 -12.10 12.80 -25.34
C GLY A 271 -12.78 12.79 -26.70
N LYS A 272 -13.59 13.81 -27.01
CA LYS A 272 -14.24 13.99 -28.33
C LYS A 272 -13.30 14.55 -29.38
N PHE A 273 -12.21 15.19 -28.98
CA PHE A 273 -11.36 15.99 -29.92
C PHE A 273 -9.94 15.42 -30.09
N HIS A 274 -9.50 14.48 -29.22
CA HIS A 274 -8.15 13.95 -29.32
C HIS A 274 -8.14 12.39 -29.33
N PRO A 275 -7.64 11.77 -30.44
CA PRO A 275 -7.64 10.30 -30.59
C PRO A 275 -6.89 9.55 -29.49
N ARG A 276 -5.85 10.17 -28.91
CA ARG A 276 -5.09 9.58 -27.78
C ARG A 276 -5.85 9.61 -26.47
N ILE A 277 -6.75 10.56 -26.29
CA ILE A 277 -7.59 10.67 -25.08
C ILE A 277 -8.81 9.75 -25.19
N SER A 278 -9.38 9.61 -26.39
CA SER A 278 -10.52 8.71 -26.62
C SER A 278 -10.17 7.22 -26.45
N ALA A 279 -8.93 6.83 -26.77
CA ALA A 279 -8.48 5.45 -26.58
C ALA A 279 -8.34 5.06 -25.09
N HIS A 280 -8.20 6.04 -24.19
CA HIS A 280 -8.09 5.80 -22.75
C HIS A 280 -9.41 5.95 -21.99
N SER A 281 -10.45 6.52 -22.60
CA SER A 281 -11.75 6.72 -21.95
C SER A 281 -12.73 5.54 -22.09
N THR A 282 -12.44 4.61 -23.00
CA THR A 282 -13.32 3.44 -23.24
C THR A 282 -12.99 2.21 -22.40
N ASP A 283 -11.83 2.17 -21.75
CA ASP A 283 -11.39 1.02 -20.95
C ASP A 283 -11.57 1.20 -19.43
N CYS A 284 -12.39 2.15 -19.01
CA CYS A 284 -12.68 2.42 -17.59
C CYS A 284 -14.07 1.93 -17.16
N TYR A 285 -14.52 0.76 -17.68
CA TYR A 285 -15.70 0.07 -17.15
C TYR A 285 -15.40 -1.37 -16.79
#